data_11fa79e7bc07d19891ff2a279c3e5b07
#
_entry.id   11fa79e7bc07d19891ff2a279c3e5b07
#
_cell.length_a   1.000
_cell.length_b   1.000
_cell.length_c   1.000
_cell.angle_alpha   90.00
_cell.angle_beta   90.00
_cell.angle_gamma   90.00
#
_symmetry.space_group_name_H-M   'P 1'
#
loop_
_entity.id
_entity.type
_entity.pdbx_description
1 polymer ?
#
loop_
_entity_poly.entity_id
_entity_poly.type
_entity_poly.pdbx_seq_one_letter_code
_entity_poly.pdbx_strand_id
1 'polypeptide(L)'
;MSLVSHATSERLDENNWLLRFELHLPHAYEALWTALTTPDGLRGWLAAADVLERRLGGAVTLRWLNSATVATGQVTAWDVERVAEYTVTEHGRIRFHLEPVGTDSTVIRFVNERGGPEAVRLDCLAGWHEHFELLDSALAGRPTDWTAWTDTRWAALREAYASLARA
;
A
#
# COMPACT_ATOMS: atom_id res chain seq x y z
N MET A 1 -17.20 3.39 10.78
CA MET A 1 -16.02 2.77 11.41
C MET A 1 -14.98 2.52 10.32
N SER A 2 -13.76 2.95 10.56
CA SER A 2 -12.69 2.73 9.59
C SER A 2 -12.26 1.25 9.60
N LEU A 3 -12.10 0.65 8.41
CA LEU A 3 -11.57 -0.71 8.25
C LEU A 3 -10.05 -0.72 8.35
N VAL A 4 -9.43 0.45 8.35
CA VAL A 4 -7.99 0.62 8.44
C VAL A 4 -7.65 1.14 9.84
N SER A 5 -7.03 0.29 10.65
CA SER A 5 -6.52 0.70 11.97
C SER A 5 -5.21 1.48 11.81
N HIS A 6 -4.84 2.24 12.82
CA HIS A 6 -3.54 2.89 12.81
C HIS A 6 -2.42 1.86 12.74
N ALA A 7 -1.48 2.08 11.86
CA ALA A 7 -0.33 1.21 11.67
C ALA A 7 0.68 1.36 12.80
N THR A 8 1.53 0.35 12.92
CA THR A 8 2.71 0.41 13.77
C THR A 8 3.95 0.59 12.90
N SER A 9 5.00 1.11 13.50
CA SER A 9 6.30 1.18 12.84
C SER A 9 7.41 0.88 13.84
N GLU A 10 8.52 0.34 13.32
CA GLU A 10 9.70 0.09 14.11
C GLU A 10 10.93 0.55 13.33
N ARG A 11 11.92 1.07 14.04
CA ARG A 11 13.20 1.42 13.45
C ARG A 11 14.07 0.16 13.42
N LEU A 12 14.60 -0.18 12.25
CA LEU A 12 15.48 -1.33 12.09
C LEU A 12 16.94 -0.98 12.37
N ASP A 13 17.37 0.22 11.94
CA ASP A 13 18.70 0.78 12.18
C ASP A 13 18.62 2.30 12.07
N GLU A 14 19.76 2.99 12.00
CA GLU A 14 19.81 4.46 11.95
C GLU A 14 19.08 5.05 10.75
N ASN A 15 19.00 4.31 9.64
CA ASN A 15 18.51 4.83 8.36
C ASN A 15 17.27 4.13 7.84
N ASN A 16 16.88 3.00 8.44
CA ASN A 16 15.80 2.16 7.92
C ASN A 16 14.72 1.91 8.98
N TRP A 17 13.50 1.82 8.51
CA TRP A 17 12.33 1.55 9.33
C TRP A 17 11.35 0.65 8.58
N LEU A 18 10.44 0.05 9.36
CA LEU A 18 9.44 -0.88 8.85
C LEU A 18 8.06 -0.46 9.33
N LEU A 19 7.12 -0.35 8.39
CA LEU A 19 5.72 -0.06 8.67
C LEU A 19 4.92 -1.36 8.56
N ARG A 20 3.97 -1.55 9.47
CA ARG A 20 3.05 -2.70 9.46
C ARG A 20 1.62 -2.22 9.50
N PHE A 21 0.82 -2.78 8.59
CA PHE A 21 -0.64 -2.62 8.59
C PHE A 21 -1.29 -3.99 8.62
N GLU A 22 -2.38 -4.11 9.36
CA GLU A 22 -3.26 -5.28 9.29
C GLU A 22 -4.64 -4.78 8.92
N LEU A 23 -5.16 -5.27 7.80
CA LEU A 23 -6.43 -4.83 7.23
C LEU A 23 -7.41 -6.00 7.21
N HIS A 24 -8.61 -5.76 7.73
CA HIS A 24 -9.70 -6.74 7.67
C HIS A 24 -10.73 -6.21 6.67
N LEU A 25 -10.76 -6.78 5.47
CA LEU A 25 -11.56 -6.28 4.37
C LEU A 25 -12.70 -7.24 4.02
N PRO A 26 -13.94 -6.74 3.85
CA PRO A 26 -15.09 -7.57 3.50
C PRO A 26 -15.12 -7.86 2.00
N HIS A 27 -14.04 -8.41 1.47
CA HIS A 27 -13.85 -8.71 0.06
C HIS A 27 -13.12 -10.04 -0.09
N ALA A 28 -13.48 -10.80 -1.13
CA ALA A 28 -12.83 -12.07 -1.40
C ALA A 28 -11.36 -11.88 -1.81
N TYR A 29 -10.52 -12.85 -1.48
CA TYR A 29 -9.08 -12.74 -1.75
C TYR A 29 -8.76 -12.65 -3.25
N GLU A 30 -9.57 -13.25 -4.11
CA GLU A 30 -9.38 -13.17 -5.55
C GLU A 30 -9.51 -11.73 -6.05
N ALA A 31 -10.51 -10.99 -5.55
CA ALA A 31 -10.69 -9.58 -5.89
C ALA A 31 -9.53 -8.72 -5.39
N LEU A 32 -9.06 -9.01 -4.17
CA LEU A 32 -7.89 -8.34 -3.61
C LEU A 32 -6.63 -8.62 -4.41
N TRP A 33 -6.40 -9.88 -4.77
CA TRP A 33 -5.25 -10.24 -5.59
C TRP A 33 -5.22 -9.44 -6.90
N THR A 34 -6.37 -9.35 -7.57
CA THR A 34 -6.50 -8.57 -8.80
C THR A 34 -6.18 -7.09 -8.56
N ALA A 35 -6.71 -6.51 -7.47
CA ALA A 35 -6.47 -5.10 -7.12
C ALA A 35 -5.00 -4.81 -6.81
N LEU A 36 -4.27 -5.78 -6.27
CA LEU A 36 -2.87 -5.62 -5.86
C LEU A 36 -1.86 -5.95 -6.97
N THR A 37 -2.27 -6.68 -7.99
CA THR A 37 -1.32 -7.31 -8.92
C THR A 37 -1.62 -7.10 -10.39
N THR A 38 -2.60 -6.30 -10.74
CA THR A 38 -2.87 -5.97 -12.14
C THR A 38 -2.80 -4.46 -12.36
N PRO A 39 -2.42 -4.00 -13.56
CA PRO A 39 -2.41 -2.58 -13.86
C PRO A 39 -3.76 -1.90 -13.63
N ASP A 40 -4.85 -2.49 -14.10
CA ASP A 40 -6.19 -1.93 -13.90
C ASP A 40 -6.56 -1.89 -12.42
N GLY A 41 -6.25 -2.94 -11.67
CA GLY A 41 -6.52 -3.00 -10.24
C GLY A 41 -5.75 -1.93 -9.46
N LEU A 42 -4.44 -1.83 -9.70
CA LEU A 42 -3.58 -0.84 -9.02
C LEU A 42 -3.98 0.60 -9.32
N ARG A 43 -4.43 0.88 -10.54
CA ARG A 43 -4.85 2.23 -10.93
C ARG A 43 -6.02 2.75 -10.11
N GLY A 44 -6.86 1.88 -9.62
CA GLY A 44 -8.05 2.26 -8.85
C GLY A 44 -7.76 2.77 -7.45
N TRP A 45 -6.56 2.53 -6.92
CA TRP A 45 -6.28 2.90 -5.53
C TRP A 45 -4.84 3.31 -5.24
N LEU A 46 -3.87 3.03 -6.10
CA LEU A 46 -2.47 3.26 -5.78
C LEU A 46 -1.70 3.97 -6.89
N ALA A 47 -1.52 3.33 -8.03
CA ALA A 47 -0.53 3.76 -9.01
C ALA A 47 -0.85 3.23 -10.39
N ALA A 48 -0.29 3.89 -11.41
CA ALA A 48 -0.22 3.31 -12.75
C ALA A 48 0.97 2.35 -12.79
N ALA A 49 0.70 1.09 -13.10
CA ALA A 49 1.74 0.09 -13.30
C ALA A 49 2.15 0.14 -14.79
N ASP A 50 3.06 1.06 -15.11
CA ASP A 50 3.52 1.24 -16.49
C ASP A 50 4.28 0.02 -16.99
N VAL A 51 4.94 -0.73 -16.09
CA VAL A 51 5.54 -2.03 -16.32
C VAL A 51 5.20 -2.93 -15.15
N LEU A 52 4.69 -4.11 -15.40
CA LEU A 52 4.45 -5.10 -14.36
C LEU A 52 4.53 -6.49 -14.96
N GLU A 53 5.68 -7.11 -14.80
CA GLU A 53 5.88 -8.51 -15.14
C GLU A 53 5.51 -9.37 -13.94
N ARG A 54 4.40 -10.06 -14.03
CA ARG A 54 3.73 -10.74 -12.91
C ARG A 54 4.37 -12.10 -12.62
N ARG A 55 5.61 -12.07 -12.15
CA ARG A 55 6.40 -13.25 -11.79
C ARG A 55 7.57 -12.83 -10.90
N LEU A 56 8.11 -13.77 -10.16
CA LEU A 56 9.33 -13.52 -9.37
C LEU A 56 10.46 -13.06 -10.29
N GLY A 57 11.12 -11.98 -9.91
CA GLY A 57 12.18 -11.35 -10.69
C GLY A 57 11.67 -10.45 -11.82
N GLY A 58 10.36 -10.36 -12.02
CA GLY A 58 9.77 -9.53 -13.07
C GLY A 58 9.99 -8.04 -12.84
N ALA A 59 10.07 -7.28 -13.92
CA ALA A 59 10.27 -5.83 -13.86
C ALA A 59 8.99 -5.12 -13.38
N VAL A 60 9.17 -4.07 -12.59
CA VAL A 60 8.07 -3.24 -12.08
C VAL A 60 8.41 -1.77 -12.27
N THR A 61 7.48 -1.00 -12.80
CA THR A 61 7.52 0.47 -12.81
C THR A 61 6.16 0.96 -12.34
N LEU A 62 6.14 1.66 -11.21
CA LEU A 62 4.94 2.23 -10.63
C LEU A 62 5.04 3.75 -10.67
N ARG A 63 4.00 4.38 -11.18
CA ARG A 63 3.88 5.84 -11.21
C ARG A 63 2.72 6.22 -10.30
N TRP A 64 3.04 6.84 -9.17
CA TRP A 64 2.02 7.27 -8.19
C TRP A 64 1.12 8.34 -8.82
N LEU A 65 -0.18 8.15 -8.71
CA LEU A 65 -1.16 9.00 -9.39
C LEU A 65 -1.56 10.23 -8.57
N ASN A 66 -1.19 10.26 -7.29
CA ASN A 66 -1.38 11.43 -6.43
C ASN A 66 -0.12 12.29 -6.28
N SER A 67 0.98 11.94 -6.98
CA SER A 67 2.23 12.69 -6.81
C SER A 67 3.05 12.58 -8.10
N ALA A 68 3.45 12.49 -8.89
CA ALA A 68 4.33 12.34 -10.07
C ALA A 68 5.57 11.48 -9.79
N THR A 69 5.62 10.79 -8.64
CA THR A 69 6.74 9.92 -8.31
C THR A 69 6.70 8.65 -9.14
N VAL A 70 7.85 8.30 -9.72
CA VAL A 70 8.02 7.04 -10.47
C VAL A 70 9.03 6.18 -9.74
N ALA A 71 8.66 4.93 -9.47
CA ALA A 71 9.52 3.97 -8.80
C ALA A 71 9.73 2.74 -9.69
N THR A 72 10.96 2.27 -9.79
CA THR A 72 11.31 1.12 -10.61
C THR A 72 12.00 0.04 -9.77
N GLY A 73 11.80 -1.21 -10.14
CA GLY A 73 12.43 -2.32 -9.45
C GLY A 73 11.95 -3.67 -9.97
N GLN A 74 11.73 -4.59 -9.04
CA GLN A 74 11.42 -5.98 -9.37
C GLN A 74 10.39 -6.57 -8.42
N VAL A 75 9.71 -7.60 -8.88
CA VAL A 75 8.91 -8.48 -8.04
C VAL A 75 9.88 -9.35 -7.23
N THR A 76 9.86 -9.22 -5.92
CA THR A 76 10.81 -9.91 -5.02
C THR A 76 10.17 -11.05 -4.22
N ALA A 77 8.85 -11.20 -4.26
CA ALA A 77 8.14 -12.39 -3.79
C ALA A 77 6.84 -12.52 -4.57
N TRP A 78 6.50 -13.74 -4.93
CA TRP A 78 5.31 -14.00 -5.73
C TRP A 78 4.79 -15.40 -5.44
N ASP A 79 3.64 -15.46 -4.78
CA ASP A 79 2.89 -16.69 -4.54
C ASP A 79 1.43 -16.36 -4.85
N VAL A 80 0.92 -16.87 -5.95
CA VAL A 80 -0.37 -16.49 -6.52
C VAL A 80 -1.48 -16.53 -5.46
N GLU A 81 -2.19 -15.40 -5.34
CA GLU A 81 -3.30 -15.20 -4.41
C GLU A 81 -2.91 -15.23 -2.92
N ARG A 82 -1.62 -15.28 -2.60
CA ARG A 82 -1.13 -15.28 -1.21
C ARG A 82 -0.13 -14.16 -0.92
N VAL A 83 0.88 -13.99 -1.76
CA VAL A 83 1.95 -13.03 -1.52
C VAL A 83 2.29 -12.31 -2.81
N ALA A 84 2.36 -10.98 -2.75
CA ALA A 84 2.97 -10.15 -3.77
C ALA A 84 3.90 -9.17 -3.07
N GLU A 85 5.14 -9.08 -3.57
CA GLU A 85 6.12 -8.14 -3.02
C GLU A 85 6.82 -7.43 -4.17
N TYR A 86 6.83 -6.11 -4.07
CA TYR A 86 7.53 -5.25 -5.04
C TYR A 86 8.63 -4.52 -4.29
N THR A 87 9.87 -4.63 -4.74
CA THR A 87 10.97 -3.83 -4.21
C THR A 87 11.37 -2.83 -5.26
N VAL A 88 11.17 -1.55 -4.95
CA VAL A 88 11.31 -0.46 -5.91
C VAL A 88 12.12 0.69 -5.31
N THR A 89 12.66 1.53 -6.19
CA THR A 89 13.40 2.71 -5.78
C THR A 89 12.50 3.63 -4.94
N GLU A 90 13.10 4.33 -3.98
CA GLU A 90 12.46 5.30 -3.09
C GLU A 90 11.46 4.71 -2.10
N HIS A 91 10.60 3.79 -2.52
CA HIS A 91 9.59 3.19 -1.65
C HIS A 91 10.05 1.90 -0.99
N GLY A 92 11.18 1.33 -1.44
CA GLY A 92 11.75 0.14 -0.84
C GLY A 92 10.91 -1.12 -1.07
N ARG A 93 10.84 -1.96 -0.05
CA ARG A 93 10.13 -3.24 -0.11
C ARG A 93 8.67 -3.05 0.31
N ILE A 94 7.77 -3.41 -0.60
CA ILE A 94 6.32 -3.30 -0.42
C ILE A 94 5.76 -4.72 -0.50
N ARG A 95 5.29 -5.26 0.63
CA ARG A 95 4.85 -6.65 0.70
C ARG A 95 3.40 -6.76 1.14
N PHE A 96 2.62 -7.49 0.37
CA PHE A 96 1.23 -7.86 0.68
C PHE A 96 1.13 -9.35 0.92
N HIS A 97 0.60 -9.73 2.07
CA HIS A 97 0.29 -11.12 2.38
C HIS A 97 -1.22 -11.24 2.62
N LEU A 98 -1.88 -12.09 1.84
CA LEU A 98 -3.33 -12.27 1.90
C LEU A 98 -3.66 -13.55 2.64
N GLU A 99 -4.59 -13.44 3.59
CA GLU A 99 -5.11 -14.58 4.35
C GLU A 99 -6.63 -14.60 4.20
N PRO A 100 -7.20 -15.57 3.45
CA PRO A 100 -8.65 -15.69 3.34
C PRO A 100 -9.29 -15.99 4.68
N VAL A 101 -10.41 -15.33 4.96
CA VAL A 101 -11.25 -15.61 6.14
C VAL A 101 -12.65 -15.90 5.63
N GLY A 102 -12.93 -17.16 5.35
CA GLY A 102 -14.15 -17.54 4.65
C GLY A 102 -14.08 -17.18 3.18
N THR A 103 -15.25 -17.06 2.53
CA THR A 103 -15.32 -16.81 1.08
C THR A 103 -15.38 -15.33 0.72
N ASP A 104 -15.78 -14.47 1.67
CA ASP A 104 -16.11 -13.07 1.39
C ASP A 104 -15.28 -12.07 2.18
N SER A 105 -14.27 -12.52 2.89
CA SER A 105 -13.41 -11.64 3.70
C SER A 105 -11.96 -12.06 3.60
N THR A 106 -11.08 -11.10 3.74
CA THR A 106 -9.63 -11.32 3.66
C THR A 106 -8.92 -10.42 4.66
N VAL A 107 -7.90 -10.96 5.32
CA VAL A 107 -6.94 -10.17 6.09
C VAL A 107 -5.73 -9.93 5.20
N ILE A 108 -5.33 -8.66 5.06
CA ILE A 108 -4.05 -8.31 4.44
C ILE A 108 -3.08 -7.94 5.55
N ARG A 109 -1.92 -8.59 5.56
CA ARG A 109 -0.77 -8.17 6.35
C ARG A 109 0.20 -7.48 5.42
N PHE A 110 0.39 -6.20 5.65
CA PHE A 110 1.20 -5.34 4.80
C PHE A 110 2.46 -4.91 5.54
N VAL A 111 3.58 -4.92 4.83
CA VAL A 111 4.86 -4.43 5.33
C VAL A 111 5.47 -3.51 4.28
N ASN A 112 5.94 -2.34 4.74
CA ASN A 112 6.79 -1.49 3.92
C ASN A 112 8.10 -1.24 4.68
N GLU A 113 9.20 -1.68 4.10
CA GLU A 113 10.53 -1.45 4.63
C GLU A 113 11.27 -0.49 3.72
N ARG A 114 11.72 0.62 4.28
CA ARG A 114 12.47 1.63 3.53
C ARG A 114 13.29 2.51 4.46
N GLY A 115 14.09 3.37 3.89
CA GLY A 115 14.87 4.34 4.64
C GLY A 115 14.30 5.75 4.56
N GLY A 116 14.88 6.65 5.33
CA GLY A 116 14.58 8.05 5.31
C GLY A 116 14.43 8.68 6.70
N PRO A 117 14.32 10.00 6.75
CA PRO A 117 14.14 10.72 8.02
C PRO A 117 12.72 10.53 8.58
N GLU A 118 12.53 10.96 9.83
CA GLU A 118 11.26 10.84 10.54
C GLU A 118 10.08 11.48 9.80
N ALA A 119 10.30 12.61 9.13
CA ALA A 119 9.25 13.25 8.35
C ALA A 119 8.73 12.34 7.24
N VAL A 120 9.63 11.61 6.58
CA VAL A 120 9.26 10.66 5.52
C VAL A 120 8.50 9.46 6.10
N ARG A 121 8.87 9.01 7.29
CA ARG A 121 8.15 7.93 7.97
C ARG A 121 6.69 8.32 8.21
N LEU A 122 6.45 9.52 8.71
CA LEU A 122 5.08 10.03 8.93
C LEU A 122 4.33 10.20 7.62
N ASP A 123 4.99 10.71 6.58
CA ASP A 123 4.40 10.84 5.25
C ASP A 123 3.93 9.48 4.72
N CYS A 124 4.74 8.45 4.92
CA CYS A 124 4.43 7.10 4.43
C CYS A 124 3.33 6.42 5.24
N LEU A 125 3.30 6.60 6.57
CA LEU A 125 2.20 6.09 7.39
C LEU A 125 0.86 6.67 6.91
N ALA A 126 0.80 7.97 6.71
CA ALA A 126 -0.40 8.64 6.23
C ALA A 126 -0.74 8.22 4.80
N GLY A 127 0.26 8.13 3.94
CA GLY A 127 0.07 7.76 2.53
C GLY A 127 -0.49 6.36 2.37
N TRP A 128 0.11 5.37 3.02
CA TRP A 128 -0.39 3.99 2.96
C TRP A 128 -1.76 3.86 3.59
N HIS A 129 -2.00 4.53 4.72
CA HIS A 129 -3.32 4.51 5.36
C HIS A 129 -4.40 5.00 4.40
N GLU A 130 -4.19 6.14 3.76
CA GLU A 130 -5.13 6.67 2.78
C GLU A 130 -5.30 5.73 1.59
N HIS A 131 -4.21 5.20 1.05
CA HIS A 131 -4.28 4.26 -0.07
C HIS A 131 -5.10 3.02 0.28
N PHE A 132 -5.02 2.53 1.51
CA PHE A 132 -5.83 1.38 1.92
C PHE A 132 -7.31 1.74 2.06
N GLU A 133 -7.63 2.97 2.46
CA GLU A 133 -9.02 3.45 2.41
C GLU A 133 -9.52 3.50 0.96
N LEU A 134 -8.66 3.95 0.04
CA LEU A 134 -8.98 3.98 -1.39
C LEU A 134 -9.12 2.56 -1.97
N LEU A 135 -8.33 1.62 -1.49
CA LEU A 135 -8.43 0.21 -1.88
C LEU A 135 -9.81 -0.36 -1.53
N ASP A 136 -10.27 -0.14 -0.30
CA ASP A 136 -11.57 -0.61 0.12
C ASP A 136 -12.68 0.00 -0.75
N SER A 137 -12.60 1.28 -1.05
CA SER A 137 -13.57 1.95 -1.92
C SER A 137 -13.54 1.39 -3.35
N ALA A 138 -12.35 1.14 -3.90
CA ALA A 138 -12.21 0.57 -5.23
C ALA A 138 -12.82 -0.82 -5.31
N LEU A 139 -12.61 -1.65 -4.29
CA LEU A 139 -13.19 -3.00 -4.20
C LEU A 139 -14.71 -2.96 -4.07
N ALA A 140 -15.25 -1.88 -3.52
CA ALA A 140 -16.69 -1.66 -3.42
C ALA A 140 -17.29 -1.03 -4.71
N GLY A 141 -16.52 -0.96 -5.78
CA GLY A 141 -16.98 -0.44 -7.07
C GLY A 141 -16.79 1.06 -7.26
N ARG A 142 -16.01 1.70 -6.39
CA ARG A 142 -15.74 3.13 -6.46
C ARG A 142 -14.23 3.39 -6.60
N PRO A 143 -13.66 3.17 -7.80
CA PRO A 143 -12.23 3.46 -8.01
C PRO A 143 -11.97 4.96 -7.84
N THR A 144 -10.74 5.28 -7.47
CA THR A 144 -10.34 6.66 -7.19
C THR A 144 -10.39 7.52 -8.45
N ASP A 145 -11.03 8.67 -8.36
CA ASP A 145 -10.92 9.73 -9.37
C ASP A 145 -9.70 10.59 -9.01
N TRP A 146 -8.59 10.33 -9.66
CA TRP A 146 -7.33 11.01 -9.36
C TRP A 146 -7.34 12.49 -9.74
N THR A 147 -8.23 12.91 -10.63
CA THR A 147 -8.37 14.32 -10.97
C THR A 147 -9.06 15.13 -9.87
N ALA A 148 -9.83 14.45 -9.02
CA ALA A 148 -10.52 15.05 -7.89
C ALA A 148 -9.76 14.85 -6.57
N TRP A 149 -8.69 14.07 -6.55
CA TRP A 149 -7.92 13.79 -5.33
C TRP A 149 -7.28 15.07 -4.80
N THR A 150 -7.35 15.25 -3.47
CA THR A 150 -6.67 16.33 -2.76
C THR A 150 -5.91 15.73 -1.58
N ASP A 151 -4.96 16.47 -1.03
CA ASP A 151 -4.17 16.01 0.12
C ASP A 151 -4.86 16.19 1.48
N THR A 152 -6.11 16.61 1.50
CA THR A 152 -6.83 16.92 2.75
C THR A 152 -6.88 15.72 3.69
N ARG A 153 -7.26 14.54 3.19
CA ARG A 153 -7.33 13.33 4.01
C ARG A 153 -5.94 12.89 4.46
N TRP A 154 -4.97 12.93 3.56
CA TRP A 154 -3.58 12.60 3.86
C TRP A 154 -3.03 13.49 4.97
N ALA A 155 -3.24 14.79 4.88
CA ALA A 155 -2.76 15.74 5.88
C ALA A 155 -3.37 15.47 7.26
N ALA A 156 -4.67 15.15 7.31
CA ALA A 156 -5.35 14.79 8.56
C ALA A 156 -4.78 13.51 9.16
N LEU A 157 -4.52 12.50 8.35
CA LEU A 157 -3.91 11.24 8.79
C LEU A 157 -2.48 11.46 9.29
N ARG A 158 -1.70 12.28 8.58
CA ARG A 158 -0.34 12.60 8.98
C ARG A 158 -0.30 13.25 10.35
N GLU A 159 -1.19 14.20 10.61
CA GLU A 159 -1.29 14.83 11.93
C GLU A 159 -1.69 13.83 13.01
N ALA A 160 -2.61 12.91 12.70
CA ALA A 160 -3.00 11.86 13.64
C ALA A 160 -1.80 10.96 14.01
N TYR A 161 -1.02 10.54 13.02
CA TYR A 161 0.19 9.75 13.28
C TYR A 161 1.24 10.53 14.04
N ALA A 162 1.43 11.82 13.73
CA ALA A 162 2.34 12.68 14.45
C ALA A 162 1.93 12.83 15.92
N SER A 163 0.63 12.94 16.20
CA SER A 163 0.10 13.01 17.56
C SER A 163 0.35 11.72 18.35
N LEU A 164 0.19 10.56 17.70
CA LEU A 164 0.50 9.27 18.34
C LEU A 164 1.98 9.15 18.69
N ALA A 165 2.87 9.67 17.84
CA ALA A 165 4.31 9.64 18.10
C ALA A 165 4.71 10.55 19.28
N ARG A 166 3.93 11.59 19.56
CA ARG A 166 4.18 12.52 20.69
C ARG A 166 3.56 12.03 22.00
N ALA A 167 2.69 11.04 21.95
CA ALA A 167 1.99 10.53 23.13
C ALA A 167 2.89 9.66 24.01
#